data_51ea7afb8010059e35b45f579c746118
#
_entry.id   51ea7afb8010059e35b45f579c746118
#
_cell.length_a   1.000
_cell.length_b   1.000
_cell.length_c   1.000
_cell.angle_alpha   90.00
_cell.angle_beta   90.00
_cell.angle_gamma   90.00
#
_symmetry.space_group_name_H-M   'P 1'
#
loop_
_entity.id
_entity.type
_entity.pdbx_description
1 polymer ?
#
loop_
_entity_poly.entity_id
_entity_poly.type
_entity_poly.pdbx_seq_one_letter_code
_entity_poly.pdbx_strand_id
1 'polypeptide(L)'
;KNTVDPEKIIEIYGADAARLFILSDSPPEKDVQWSDEGIASSHKFIQKLWSLNQKILDEINKDHKEDKSDELIKFTNKFIKKMTSNLDNFSYNILIANLHEMQNFFSKELNTSYTQKTLKENFSKILITMLPIVPHLANECLQVLNVNNPKWPDYDEKLLIEEQINYVIQINGKKRALILGKRDILENDLIDIINKE
;
A
#
# COMPACT_ATOMS: atom_id res chain seq x y z
N LYS A 1 -29.06 23.31 -7.13
CA LYS A 1 -27.93 22.54 -6.51
C LYS A 1 -27.59 21.41 -7.44
N ASN A 2 -26.36 21.34 -7.90
CA ASN A 2 -25.88 20.21 -8.69
C ASN A 2 -25.64 19.04 -7.72
N THR A 3 -26.60 18.14 -7.64
CA THR A 3 -26.47 16.90 -6.88
C THR A 3 -26.28 15.74 -7.86
N VAL A 4 -25.39 14.85 -7.53
CA VAL A 4 -25.15 13.60 -8.28
C VAL A 4 -25.92 12.50 -7.58
N ASP A 5 -26.62 11.66 -8.35
CA ASP A 5 -27.37 10.53 -7.82
C ASP A 5 -26.41 9.38 -7.49
N PRO A 6 -26.25 9.04 -6.20
CA PRO A 6 -25.30 8.01 -5.80
C PRO A 6 -25.69 6.61 -6.32
N GLU A 7 -26.97 6.32 -6.51
CA GLU A 7 -27.43 5.02 -7.01
C GLU A 7 -26.90 4.78 -8.43
N LYS A 8 -27.01 5.77 -9.32
CA LYS A 8 -26.48 5.68 -10.67
C LYS A 8 -24.95 5.55 -10.71
N ILE A 9 -24.25 6.23 -9.80
CA ILE A 9 -22.79 6.13 -9.70
C ILE A 9 -22.39 4.74 -9.26
N ILE A 10 -23.05 4.19 -8.27
CA ILE A 10 -22.78 2.84 -7.77
C ILE A 10 -23.11 1.78 -8.83
N GLU A 11 -24.19 1.96 -9.58
CA GLU A 11 -24.56 1.07 -10.68
C GLU A 11 -23.51 1.02 -11.79
N ILE A 12 -22.93 2.18 -12.16
CA ILE A 12 -21.96 2.30 -13.27
C ILE A 12 -20.54 1.92 -12.83
N TYR A 13 -20.10 2.42 -11.67
CA TYR A 13 -18.70 2.35 -11.25
C TYR A 13 -18.45 1.40 -10.07
N GLY A 14 -19.49 0.99 -9.36
CA GLY A 14 -19.41 0.20 -8.14
C GLY A 14 -19.19 1.04 -6.89
N ALA A 15 -19.61 0.49 -5.74
CA ALA A 15 -19.55 1.18 -4.45
C ALA A 15 -18.11 1.46 -4.00
N ASP A 16 -17.17 0.55 -4.23
CA ASP A 16 -15.76 0.75 -3.85
C ASP A 16 -15.10 1.89 -4.63
N ALA A 17 -15.45 2.08 -5.91
CA ALA A 17 -14.94 3.20 -6.69
C ALA A 17 -15.50 4.55 -6.18
N ALA A 18 -16.80 4.59 -5.85
CA ALA A 18 -17.42 5.77 -5.26
C ALA A 18 -16.79 6.14 -3.90
N ARG A 19 -16.56 5.15 -3.03
CA ARG A 19 -15.87 5.34 -1.75
C ARG A 19 -14.45 5.85 -1.96
N LEU A 20 -13.69 5.21 -2.85
CA LEU A 20 -12.32 5.59 -3.16
C LEU A 20 -12.23 7.03 -3.65
N PHE A 21 -13.12 7.45 -4.56
CA PHE A 21 -13.20 8.82 -5.06
C PHE A 21 -13.42 9.83 -3.93
N ILE A 22 -14.44 9.60 -3.09
CA ILE A 22 -14.77 10.52 -2.00
C ILE A 22 -13.62 10.62 -0.98
N LEU A 23 -12.95 9.51 -0.67
CA LEU A 23 -11.87 9.48 0.31
C LEU A 23 -10.53 10.03 -0.24
N SER A 24 -10.36 10.07 -1.57
CA SER A 24 -9.07 10.45 -2.19
C SER A 24 -8.88 11.95 -2.38
N ASP A 25 -9.97 12.68 -2.61
CA ASP A 25 -9.88 14.05 -3.12
C ASP A 25 -9.39 15.04 -2.07
N SER A 26 -9.89 14.94 -0.84
CA SER A 26 -9.65 15.98 0.17
C SER A 26 -9.65 15.41 1.59
N PRO A 27 -8.95 16.08 2.52
CA PRO A 27 -9.15 15.82 3.93
C PRO A 27 -10.64 15.97 4.32
N PRO A 28 -11.13 15.24 5.34
CA PRO A 28 -12.56 15.15 5.66
C PRO A 28 -13.21 16.51 6.05
N GLU A 29 -12.41 17.53 6.35
CA GLU A 29 -12.87 18.88 6.66
C GLU A 29 -13.20 19.73 5.41
N LYS A 30 -12.86 19.24 4.23
CA LYS A 30 -13.09 19.97 2.96
C LYS A 30 -14.21 19.36 2.16
N ASP A 31 -14.92 20.21 1.42
CA ASP A 31 -15.93 19.76 0.47
C ASP A 31 -15.28 19.01 -0.69
N VAL A 32 -15.91 17.89 -1.07
CA VAL A 32 -15.53 17.11 -2.26
C VAL A 32 -16.23 17.70 -3.47
N GLN A 33 -15.47 18.10 -4.47
CA GLN A 33 -16.03 18.49 -5.77
C GLN A 33 -16.21 17.26 -6.65
N TRP A 34 -17.44 17.07 -7.16
CA TRP A 34 -17.71 15.99 -8.09
C TRP A 34 -16.90 16.17 -9.38
N SER A 35 -16.28 15.07 -9.84
CA SER A 35 -15.53 14.99 -11.10
C SER A 35 -15.79 13.64 -11.76
N ASP A 36 -16.33 13.68 -12.97
CA ASP A 36 -16.57 12.48 -13.78
C ASP A 36 -15.24 11.78 -14.16
N GLU A 37 -14.18 12.55 -14.36
CA GLU A 37 -12.83 12.03 -14.59
C GLU A 37 -12.26 11.38 -13.33
N GLY A 38 -12.52 11.97 -12.17
CA GLY A 38 -12.08 11.48 -10.86
C GLY A 38 -12.69 10.12 -10.53
N ILE A 39 -14.02 9.97 -10.68
CA ILE A 39 -14.70 8.69 -10.42
C ILE A 39 -14.27 7.62 -11.43
N ALA A 40 -14.11 7.96 -12.72
CA ALA A 40 -13.62 7.05 -13.73
C ALA A 40 -12.18 6.57 -13.44
N SER A 41 -11.33 7.46 -12.92
CA SER A 41 -9.96 7.13 -12.50
C SER A 41 -9.96 6.19 -11.28
N SER A 42 -10.84 6.44 -10.31
CA SER A 42 -11.03 5.57 -9.15
C SER A 42 -11.51 4.18 -9.57
N HIS A 43 -12.46 4.09 -10.49
CA HIS A 43 -12.92 2.82 -11.04
C HIS A 43 -11.79 2.05 -11.75
N LYS A 44 -10.99 2.72 -12.58
CA LYS A 44 -9.81 2.10 -13.23
C LYS A 44 -8.80 1.59 -12.18
N PHE A 45 -8.64 2.29 -11.07
CA PHE A 45 -7.75 1.85 -10.01
C PHE A 45 -8.30 0.60 -9.29
N ILE A 46 -9.60 0.54 -9.01
CA ILE A 46 -10.24 -0.67 -8.47
C ILE A 46 -10.04 -1.86 -9.42
N GLN A 47 -10.19 -1.68 -10.73
CA GLN A 47 -9.93 -2.73 -11.71
C GLN A 47 -8.47 -3.21 -11.71
N LYS A 48 -7.52 -2.28 -11.53
CA LYS A 48 -6.09 -2.64 -11.38
C LYS A 48 -5.83 -3.42 -10.10
N LEU A 49 -6.44 -3.01 -8.98
CA LEU A 49 -6.33 -3.75 -7.72
C LEU A 49 -6.92 -5.15 -7.85
N TRP A 50 -8.07 -5.27 -8.51
CA TRP A 50 -8.68 -6.58 -8.77
C TRP A 50 -7.77 -7.48 -9.59
N SER A 51 -7.23 -6.97 -10.70
CA SER A 51 -6.30 -7.71 -11.55
C SER A 51 -5.02 -8.11 -10.82
N LEU A 52 -4.50 -7.25 -9.93
CA LEU A 52 -3.37 -7.57 -9.07
C LEU A 52 -3.71 -8.68 -8.08
N ASN A 53 -4.88 -8.60 -7.43
CA ASN A 53 -5.33 -9.63 -6.49
C ASN A 53 -5.42 -11.00 -7.16
N GLN A 54 -5.97 -11.08 -8.40
CA GLN A 54 -6.02 -12.35 -9.13
C GLN A 54 -4.62 -12.92 -9.37
N LYS A 55 -3.65 -12.08 -9.77
CA LYS A 55 -2.26 -12.52 -9.95
C LYS A 55 -1.62 -13.02 -8.65
N ILE A 56 -1.91 -12.36 -7.51
CA ILE A 56 -1.40 -12.78 -6.20
C ILE A 56 -2.04 -14.12 -5.80
N LEU A 57 -3.34 -14.31 -6.04
CA LEU A 57 -4.02 -15.56 -5.77
C LEU A 57 -3.48 -16.71 -6.64
N ASP A 58 -3.18 -16.44 -7.91
CA ASP A 58 -2.54 -17.42 -8.80
C ASP A 58 -1.14 -17.76 -8.30
N GLU A 59 -0.39 -16.79 -7.79
CA GLU A 59 0.95 -17.00 -7.24
C GLU A 59 0.93 -17.82 -5.92
N ILE A 60 -0.05 -17.57 -5.06
CA ILE A 60 -0.27 -18.36 -3.82
C ILE A 60 -0.48 -19.85 -4.14
N ASN A 61 -1.07 -20.17 -5.28
CA ASN A 61 -1.34 -21.56 -5.68
C ASN A 61 -0.11 -22.26 -6.31
N LYS A 62 1.01 -21.55 -6.49
CA LYS A 62 2.26 -22.12 -6.99
C LYS A 62 3.12 -22.64 -5.83
N ASP A 63 3.79 -23.79 -6.04
CA ASP A 63 4.67 -24.36 -5.04
C ASP A 63 6.11 -23.83 -5.25
N HIS A 64 6.50 -22.83 -4.50
CA HIS A 64 7.85 -22.28 -4.50
C HIS A 64 8.67 -22.88 -3.35
N LYS A 65 9.86 -23.40 -3.68
CA LYS A 65 10.77 -24.02 -2.70
C LYS A 65 11.64 -23.00 -1.95
N GLU A 66 11.92 -21.87 -2.57
CA GLU A 66 12.67 -20.77 -1.96
C GLU A 66 11.72 -19.75 -1.36
N ASP A 67 12.06 -19.24 -0.19
CA ASP A 67 11.28 -18.21 0.49
C ASP A 67 12.12 -16.94 0.69
N LYS A 68 11.91 -15.95 -0.17
CA LYS A 68 12.52 -14.61 -0.08
C LYS A 68 11.58 -13.62 0.60
N SER A 69 11.07 -14.01 1.75
CA SER A 69 9.95 -13.37 2.41
C SER A 69 10.29 -12.12 3.23
N ASP A 70 11.56 -11.85 3.54
CA ASP A 70 11.94 -10.77 4.44
C ASP A 70 11.42 -9.39 4.00
N GLU A 71 11.51 -9.09 2.70
CA GLU A 71 11.02 -7.81 2.17
C GLU A 71 9.49 -7.72 2.21
N LEU A 72 8.79 -8.82 1.89
CA LEU A 72 7.33 -8.86 2.00
C LEU A 72 6.87 -8.68 3.44
N ILE A 73 7.51 -9.37 4.40
CA ILE A 73 7.17 -9.26 5.82
C ILE A 73 7.43 -7.83 6.32
N LYS A 74 8.57 -7.25 6.00
CA LYS A 74 8.90 -5.85 6.34
C LYS A 74 7.90 -4.88 5.71
N PHE A 75 7.61 -5.04 4.42
CA PHE A 75 6.61 -4.23 3.73
C PHE A 75 5.25 -4.32 4.40
N THR A 76 4.76 -5.53 4.68
CA THR A 76 3.46 -5.77 5.32
C THR A 76 3.36 -5.07 6.67
N ASN A 77 4.38 -5.17 7.52
CA ASN A 77 4.39 -4.51 8.83
C ASN A 77 4.38 -2.97 8.70
N LYS A 78 5.17 -2.41 7.79
CA LYS A 78 5.17 -0.96 7.49
C LYS A 78 3.80 -0.51 6.95
N PHE A 79 3.20 -1.30 6.06
CA PHE A 79 1.90 -1.01 5.49
C PHE A 79 0.80 -0.99 6.56
N ILE A 80 0.73 -2.02 7.44
CA ILE A 80 -0.22 -2.08 8.54
C ILE A 80 -0.08 -0.85 9.45
N LYS A 81 1.15 -0.49 9.85
CA LYS A 81 1.40 0.70 10.67
C LYS A 81 0.90 1.98 9.99
N LYS A 82 1.23 2.18 8.71
CA LYS A 82 0.76 3.34 7.93
C LYS A 82 -0.76 3.40 7.86
N MET A 83 -1.41 2.26 7.56
CA MET A 83 -2.86 2.18 7.47
C MET A 83 -3.53 2.48 8.80
N THR A 84 -3.04 1.89 9.91
CA THR A 84 -3.55 2.13 11.26
C THR A 84 -3.41 3.61 11.64
N SER A 85 -2.21 4.18 11.53
CA SER A 85 -1.98 5.57 11.89
C SER A 85 -2.81 6.56 11.06
N ASN A 86 -2.96 6.31 9.75
CA ASN A 86 -3.74 7.19 8.89
C ASN A 86 -5.25 7.08 9.12
N LEU A 87 -5.75 5.90 9.52
CA LEU A 87 -7.13 5.74 9.95
C LEU A 87 -7.40 6.50 11.25
N ASP A 88 -6.54 6.34 12.26
CA ASP A 88 -6.65 7.01 13.56
C ASP A 88 -6.62 8.54 13.42
N ASN A 89 -5.87 9.04 12.45
CA ASN A 89 -5.74 10.47 12.17
C ASN A 89 -6.71 11.00 11.09
N PHE A 90 -7.65 10.18 10.61
CA PHE A 90 -8.59 10.53 9.52
C PHE A 90 -7.90 11.03 8.24
N SER A 91 -6.66 10.60 7.98
CA SER A 91 -5.87 10.99 6.80
C SER A 91 -6.20 10.09 5.60
N TYR A 92 -7.45 10.12 5.14
CA TYR A 92 -7.97 9.17 4.14
C TYR A 92 -7.28 9.29 2.78
N ASN A 93 -6.95 10.49 2.35
CA ASN A 93 -6.20 10.72 1.11
C ASN A 93 -4.82 10.03 1.13
N ILE A 94 -4.17 9.95 2.31
CA ILE A 94 -2.88 9.25 2.47
C ILE A 94 -3.09 7.72 2.43
N LEU A 95 -4.23 7.21 2.94
CA LEU A 95 -4.56 5.78 2.82
C LEU A 95 -4.58 5.35 1.35
N ILE A 96 -5.12 6.18 0.46
CA ILE A 96 -5.17 5.87 -0.97
C ILE A 96 -3.78 5.89 -1.60
N ALA A 97 -2.92 6.82 -1.20
CA ALA A 97 -1.51 6.79 -1.59
C ALA A 97 -0.80 5.50 -1.15
N ASN A 98 -1.12 5.00 0.07
CA ASN A 98 -0.60 3.71 0.55
C ASN A 98 -1.11 2.52 -0.29
N LEU A 99 -2.36 2.55 -0.78
CA LEU A 99 -2.85 1.51 -1.71
C LEU A 99 -2.08 1.52 -3.04
N HIS A 100 -1.71 2.69 -3.56
CA HIS A 100 -0.84 2.80 -4.75
C HIS A 100 0.57 2.27 -4.46
N GLU A 101 1.13 2.54 -3.27
CA GLU A 101 2.42 1.99 -2.84
C GLU A 101 2.38 0.46 -2.79
N MET A 102 1.32 -0.11 -2.22
CA MET A 102 1.09 -1.56 -2.18
C MET A 102 0.98 -2.16 -3.59
N GLN A 103 0.21 -1.54 -4.47
CA GLN A 103 0.08 -1.99 -5.86
C GLN A 103 1.43 -1.98 -6.58
N ASN A 104 2.25 -0.95 -6.38
CA ASN A 104 3.58 -0.84 -6.98
C ASN A 104 4.55 -1.88 -6.40
N PHE A 105 4.49 -2.16 -5.10
CA PHE A 105 5.30 -3.18 -4.45
C PHE A 105 5.01 -4.55 -5.07
N PHE A 106 3.77 -5.01 -5.06
CA PHE A 106 3.44 -6.31 -5.62
C PHE A 106 3.67 -6.40 -7.13
N SER A 107 3.47 -5.32 -7.88
CA SER A 107 3.76 -5.31 -9.33
C SER A 107 5.23 -5.57 -9.64
N LYS A 108 6.15 -5.23 -8.74
CA LYS A 108 7.59 -5.52 -8.87
C LYS A 108 7.97 -6.89 -8.31
N GLU A 109 7.38 -7.25 -7.18
CA GLU A 109 7.80 -8.38 -6.37
C GLU A 109 7.09 -9.70 -6.69
N LEU A 110 6.01 -9.68 -7.49
CA LEU A 110 5.28 -10.92 -7.85
C LEU A 110 6.13 -11.96 -8.59
N ASN A 111 7.28 -11.55 -9.15
CA ASN A 111 8.24 -12.48 -9.77
C ASN A 111 9.22 -13.08 -8.75
N THR A 112 9.13 -12.68 -7.49
CA THR A 112 9.98 -13.20 -6.40
C THR A 112 9.35 -14.47 -5.85
N SER A 113 10.18 -15.44 -5.50
CA SER A 113 9.70 -16.72 -4.95
C SER A 113 9.30 -16.54 -3.49
N TYR A 114 8.00 -16.69 -3.22
CA TYR A 114 7.44 -16.74 -1.87
C TYR A 114 6.81 -18.10 -1.61
N THR A 115 6.92 -18.62 -0.38
CA THR A 115 6.13 -19.80 -0.04
C THR A 115 4.65 -19.43 -0.01
N GLN A 116 3.79 -20.39 -0.37
CA GLN A 116 2.34 -20.25 -0.31
C GLN A 116 1.88 -19.68 1.03
N LYS A 117 2.42 -20.22 2.13
CA LYS A 117 2.06 -19.80 3.48
C LYS A 117 2.39 -18.32 3.71
N THR A 118 3.63 -17.92 3.44
CA THR A 118 4.10 -16.56 3.68
C THR A 118 3.33 -15.53 2.86
N LEU A 119 3.12 -15.82 1.56
CA LEU A 119 2.37 -14.91 0.69
C LEU A 119 0.91 -14.80 1.15
N LYS A 120 0.25 -15.91 1.45
CA LYS A 120 -1.13 -15.94 1.93
C LYS A 120 -1.30 -15.16 3.24
N GLU A 121 -0.43 -15.40 4.23
CA GLU A 121 -0.52 -14.74 5.54
C GLU A 121 -0.34 -13.22 5.42
N ASN A 122 0.68 -12.77 4.70
CA ASN A 122 0.95 -11.34 4.55
C ASN A 122 -0.10 -10.64 3.70
N PHE A 123 -0.52 -11.24 2.60
CA PHE A 123 -1.55 -10.67 1.74
C PHE A 123 -2.91 -10.60 2.46
N SER A 124 -3.28 -11.60 3.26
CA SER A 124 -4.49 -11.54 4.09
C SER A 124 -4.47 -10.36 5.06
N LYS A 125 -3.34 -10.09 5.73
CA LYS A 125 -3.18 -8.94 6.61
C LYS A 125 -3.37 -7.61 5.85
N ILE A 126 -2.79 -7.50 4.67
CA ILE A 126 -2.95 -6.32 3.81
C ILE A 126 -4.43 -6.12 3.44
N LEU A 127 -5.11 -7.17 2.96
CA LEU A 127 -6.52 -7.11 2.60
C LEU A 127 -7.42 -6.67 3.76
N ILE A 128 -7.15 -7.14 4.98
CA ILE A 128 -7.88 -6.73 6.18
C ILE A 128 -7.76 -5.21 6.39
N THR A 129 -6.57 -4.64 6.20
CA THR A 129 -6.40 -3.18 6.35
C THR A 129 -7.07 -2.37 5.23
N MET A 130 -7.43 -3.00 4.11
CA MET A 130 -8.14 -2.35 3.01
C MET A 130 -9.67 -2.30 3.24
N LEU A 131 -10.22 -3.11 4.15
CA LEU A 131 -11.68 -3.19 4.40
C LEU A 131 -12.36 -1.84 4.66
N PRO A 132 -11.78 -0.88 5.40
CA PRO A 132 -12.42 0.41 5.61
C PRO A 132 -12.56 1.25 4.33
N ILE A 133 -11.74 1.00 3.31
CA ILE A 133 -11.67 1.81 2.08
C ILE A 133 -12.42 1.13 0.93
N VAL A 134 -12.06 -0.11 0.63
CA VAL A 134 -12.59 -0.92 -0.49
C VAL A 134 -13.14 -2.25 0.01
N PRO A 135 -14.26 -2.22 0.78
CA PRO A 135 -14.78 -3.38 1.50
C PRO A 135 -15.20 -4.53 0.58
N HIS A 136 -15.79 -4.26 -0.57
CA HIS A 136 -16.30 -5.32 -1.46
C HIS A 136 -15.13 -6.08 -2.08
N LEU A 137 -14.15 -5.38 -2.65
CA LEU A 137 -12.95 -5.99 -3.21
C LEU A 137 -12.18 -6.79 -2.16
N ALA A 138 -11.96 -6.19 -0.97
CA ALA A 138 -11.18 -6.83 0.08
C ALA A 138 -11.90 -8.08 0.63
N ASN A 139 -13.21 -8.03 0.87
CA ASN A 139 -13.98 -9.18 1.33
C ASN A 139 -14.00 -10.33 0.32
N GLU A 140 -14.19 -10.04 -0.97
CA GLU A 140 -14.15 -11.05 -2.02
C GLU A 140 -12.82 -11.81 -2.02
N CYS A 141 -11.71 -11.08 -1.93
CA CYS A 141 -10.37 -11.69 -1.88
C CYS A 141 -10.13 -12.49 -0.58
N LEU A 142 -10.61 -11.99 0.57
CA LEU A 142 -10.50 -12.69 1.85
C LEU A 142 -11.32 -13.99 1.85
N GLN A 143 -12.50 -14.02 1.24
CA GLN A 143 -13.32 -15.23 1.08
C GLN A 143 -12.59 -16.31 0.27
N VAL A 144 -11.96 -15.92 -0.85
CA VAL A 144 -11.15 -16.85 -1.66
C VAL A 144 -9.99 -17.43 -0.85
N LEU A 145 -9.40 -16.64 0.04
CA LEU A 145 -8.32 -17.09 0.94
C LEU A 145 -8.83 -17.88 2.15
N ASN A 146 -10.15 -18.08 2.30
CA ASN A 146 -10.80 -18.70 3.46
C ASN A 146 -10.48 -18.00 4.80
N VAL A 147 -10.38 -16.68 4.78
CA VAL A 147 -10.22 -15.87 5.99
C VAL A 147 -11.60 -15.47 6.52
N ASN A 148 -12.00 -16.15 7.58
CA ASN A 148 -13.29 -15.91 8.26
C ASN A 148 -13.05 -15.04 9.51
N ASN A 149 -13.98 -14.09 9.78
CA ASN A 149 -13.92 -13.18 10.91
C ASN A 149 -12.56 -12.42 11.03
N PRO A 150 -12.19 -11.62 10.01
CA PRO A 150 -10.92 -10.92 9.99
C PRO A 150 -10.84 -9.95 11.19
N LYS A 151 -9.70 -9.98 11.89
CA LYS A 151 -9.37 -9.01 12.94
C LYS A 151 -8.28 -8.09 12.43
N TRP A 152 -8.33 -6.82 12.87
CA TRP A 152 -7.28 -5.87 12.52
C TRP A 152 -5.90 -6.43 12.90
N PRO A 153 -4.94 -6.47 11.95
CA PRO A 153 -3.66 -7.11 12.20
C PRO A 153 -2.74 -6.21 13.04
N ASP A 154 -2.00 -6.84 13.94
CA ASP A 154 -0.88 -6.20 14.62
C ASP A 154 0.36 -6.13 13.71
N TYR A 155 1.30 -5.26 14.06
CA TYR A 155 2.60 -5.13 13.41
C TYR A 155 3.75 -5.20 14.42
N ASP A 156 4.90 -5.72 13.99
CA ASP A 156 6.12 -5.77 14.80
C ASP A 156 6.97 -4.52 14.57
N GLU A 157 7.15 -3.71 15.61
CA GLU A 157 7.93 -2.48 15.54
C GLU A 157 9.41 -2.72 15.21
N LYS A 158 9.96 -3.89 15.54
CA LYS A 158 11.34 -4.25 15.21
C LYS A 158 11.56 -4.33 13.71
N LEU A 159 10.56 -4.77 12.96
CA LEU A 159 10.60 -4.87 11.50
C LEU A 159 10.42 -3.52 10.79
N LEU A 160 10.11 -2.46 11.53
CA LEU A 160 9.97 -1.10 11.00
C LEU A 160 11.29 -0.33 10.97
N ILE A 161 12.31 -0.85 11.66
CA ILE A 161 13.62 -0.21 11.74
C ILE A 161 14.34 -0.47 10.43
N GLU A 162 14.58 0.58 9.67
CA GLU A 162 15.45 0.49 8.50
C GLU A 162 16.91 0.50 8.96
N GLU A 163 17.63 -0.57 8.67
CA GLU A 163 19.07 -0.66 8.95
C GLU A 163 19.86 0.29 8.04
N GLN A 164 19.32 0.56 6.85
CA GLN A 164 19.92 1.48 5.88
C GLN A 164 18.93 2.58 5.53
N ILE A 165 19.43 3.80 5.43
CA ILE A 165 18.68 4.99 5.02
C ILE A 165 19.40 5.72 3.88
N ASN A 166 18.63 6.45 3.08
CA ASN A 166 19.17 7.30 2.04
C ASN A 166 19.60 8.66 2.62
N TYR A 167 20.88 8.94 2.60
CA TYR A 167 21.43 10.25 2.94
C TYR A 167 21.41 11.16 1.71
N VAL A 168 20.72 12.28 1.83
CA VAL A 168 20.70 13.30 0.76
C VAL A 168 21.88 14.26 0.98
N ILE A 169 22.85 14.22 0.09
CA ILE A 169 24.00 15.12 0.13
C ILE A 169 23.65 16.41 -0.60
N GLN A 170 23.80 17.52 0.10
CA GLN A 170 23.55 18.85 -0.44
C GLN A 170 24.80 19.73 -0.36
N ILE A 171 25.08 20.49 -1.41
CA ILE A 171 26.10 21.53 -1.43
C ILE A 171 25.41 22.84 -1.81
N ASN A 172 25.53 23.86 -0.93
CA ASN A 172 24.87 25.15 -1.09
C ASN A 172 23.36 25.04 -1.32
N GLY A 173 22.68 24.14 -0.56
CA GLY A 173 21.23 23.91 -0.62
C GLY A 173 20.74 23.14 -1.85
N LYS A 174 21.64 22.71 -2.75
CA LYS A 174 21.27 21.91 -3.92
C LYS A 174 21.66 20.45 -3.70
N LYS A 175 20.71 19.53 -3.94
CA LYS A 175 20.95 18.09 -3.90
C LYS A 175 22.02 17.73 -4.93
N ARG A 176 23.06 17.00 -4.50
CA ARG A 176 24.18 16.55 -5.34
C ARG A 176 24.23 15.03 -5.47
N ALA A 177 24.04 14.31 -4.38
CA ALA A 177 24.08 12.86 -4.37
C ALA A 177 23.01 12.28 -3.43
N LEU A 178 22.74 10.98 -3.58
CA LEU A 178 21.92 10.17 -2.70
C LEU A 178 22.76 8.93 -2.37
N ILE A 179 23.12 8.77 -1.10
CA ILE A 179 24.00 7.69 -0.66
C ILE A 179 23.22 6.80 0.30
N LEU A 180 23.23 5.50 0.04
CA LEU A 180 22.64 4.49 0.94
C LEU A 180 23.67 4.14 2.01
N GLY A 181 23.36 4.42 3.27
CA GLY A 181 24.23 4.12 4.41
C GLY A 181 23.49 3.52 5.58
N LYS A 182 24.19 2.93 6.52
CA LYS A 182 23.60 2.45 7.79
C LYS A 182 22.96 3.62 8.53
N ARG A 183 21.83 3.38 9.20
CA ARG A 183 21.08 4.41 9.94
C ARG A 183 21.95 5.15 10.97
N ASP A 184 22.84 4.41 11.64
CA ASP A 184 23.69 4.92 12.74
C ASP A 184 25.14 5.13 12.27
N ILE A 185 25.36 5.39 10.98
CA ILE A 185 26.71 5.67 10.44
C ILE A 185 27.27 6.96 11.06
N LEU A 186 28.51 6.93 11.48
CA LEU A 186 29.20 8.11 11.97
C LEU A 186 29.44 9.11 10.83
N GLU A 187 29.38 10.40 11.15
CA GLU A 187 29.54 11.47 10.15
C GLU A 187 30.85 11.33 9.36
N ASN A 188 31.95 10.99 10.03
CA ASN A 188 33.25 10.78 9.38
C ASN A 188 33.23 9.63 8.36
N ASP A 189 32.57 8.50 8.73
CA ASP A 189 32.46 7.35 7.83
C ASP A 189 31.58 7.68 6.61
N LEU A 190 30.54 8.50 6.80
CA LEU A 190 29.70 8.99 5.71
C LEU A 190 30.47 9.90 4.77
N ILE A 191 31.29 10.80 5.31
CA ILE A 191 32.20 11.69 4.53
C ILE A 191 33.19 10.85 3.73
N ASP A 192 33.76 9.80 4.31
CA ASP A 192 34.70 8.90 3.61
C ASP A 192 34.04 8.16 2.43
N ILE A 193 32.74 7.80 2.56
CA ILE A 193 31.98 7.21 1.46
C ILE A 193 31.74 8.25 0.35
N ILE A 194 31.38 9.49 0.72
CA ILE A 194 31.12 10.59 -0.21
C ILE A 194 32.38 10.91 -1.04
N ASN A 195 33.55 10.87 -0.43
CA ASN A 195 34.81 11.21 -1.08
C ASN A 195 35.36 10.11 -2.03
N LYS A 196 34.76 8.90 -1.96
CA LYS A 196 35.16 7.75 -2.81
C LYS A 196 34.28 7.57 -4.05
N GLU A 197 33.14 8.26 -4.11
CA GLU A 197 32.22 8.31 -5.26
C GLU A 197 32.45 9.59 -6.08
#